data_a67f3da3b38ee39124acd58245949ab4
#
_entry.id   a67f3da3b38ee39124acd58245949ab4
#
_cell.length_a   1.000
_cell.length_b   1.000
_cell.length_c   1.000
_cell.angle_alpha   90.00
_cell.angle_beta   90.00
_cell.angle_gamma   90.00
#
_symmetry.space_group_name_H-M   'P 1'
#
loop_
_entity.id
_entity.type
_entity.pdbx_description
1 polymer ?
#
loop_
_entity_poly.entity_id
_entity_poly.type
_entity_poly.pdbx_seq_one_letter_code
_entity_poly.pdbx_strand_id
1 'polypeptide(L)'
;METITQTARVFYTAQTHTIGGREHGVSRSSDGHLDIKLSTPGTAGEGTNPEQLFAAGWSACFEGALGIVAGKKHVKLPEATAIDAEVDLAADRNGFFLQARLNISIPGLDRVLAQELVDEAQNTCPYSKAIKGNVNVQYNLV
;
A
#
# COMPACT_ATOMS: atom_id res chain seq x y z
N MET A 1 -12.96 -8.25 20.43
CA MET A 1 -13.27 -8.18 18.98
C MET A 1 -14.39 -7.20 18.77
N GLU A 2 -14.17 -6.22 17.95
CA GLU A 2 -15.19 -5.22 17.65
C GLU A 2 -16.26 -5.81 16.72
N THR A 3 -17.52 -5.44 16.97
CA THR A 3 -18.63 -5.83 16.10
C THR A 3 -18.61 -4.97 14.84
N ILE A 4 -18.55 -5.62 13.68
CA ILE A 4 -18.66 -4.94 12.40
C ILE A 4 -20.10 -4.48 12.19
N THR A 5 -20.31 -3.19 12.02
CA THR A 5 -21.65 -2.65 11.74
C THR A 5 -22.07 -3.02 10.32
N GLN A 6 -23.34 -3.43 10.17
CA GLN A 6 -23.90 -3.90 8.90
C GLN A 6 -24.34 -2.77 7.97
N THR A 7 -23.95 -1.50 8.27
CA THR A 7 -24.29 -0.34 7.44
C THR A 7 -23.40 -0.16 6.21
N ALA A 8 -22.24 -0.82 6.20
CA ALA A 8 -21.29 -0.73 5.09
C ALA A 8 -21.65 -1.73 4.00
N ARG A 9 -21.43 -1.32 2.74
CA ARG A 9 -21.55 -2.20 1.59
C ARG A 9 -20.18 -2.79 1.26
N VAL A 10 -20.11 -4.12 1.19
CA VAL A 10 -18.90 -4.83 0.77
C VAL A 10 -18.88 -4.94 -0.75
N PHE A 11 -17.87 -4.38 -1.40
CA PHE A 11 -17.70 -4.47 -2.85
C PHE A 11 -16.95 -5.71 -3.28
N TYR A 12 -16.01 -6.17 -2.46
CA TYR A 12 -15.12 -7.27 -2.82
C TYR A 12 -14.43 -7.82 -1.56
N THR A 13 -14.23 -9.13 -1.55
CA THR A 13 -13.48 -9.82 -0.48
C THR A 13 -12.35 -10.62 -1.12
N ALA A 14 -11.11 -10.25 -0.86
CA ALA A 14 -9.95 -11.02 -1.25
C ALA A 14 -9.77 -12.20 -0.28
N GLN A 15 -9.43 -13.37 -0.82
CA GLN A 15 -9.18 -14.57 -0.02
C GLN A 15 -7.82 -15.14 -0.40
N THR A 16 -6.99 -15.39 0.60
CA THR A 16 -5.68 -16.03 0.41
C THR A 16 -5.53 -17.19 1.36
N HIS A 17 -4.70 -18.16 0.94
CA HIS A 17 -4.27 -19.28 1.77
C HIS A 17 -2.76 -19.25 1.88
N THR A 18 -2.23 -19.21 3.10
CA THR A 18 -0.81 -19.08 3.36
C THR A 18 -0.35 -20.20 4.29
N ILE A 19 0.74 -20.87 3.94
CA ILE A 19 1.39 -21.87 4.78
C ILE A 19 2.91 -21.64 4.78
N GLY A 20 3.58 -22.06 5.83
CA GLY A 20 5.03 -22.04 5.95
C GLY A 20 5.65 -20.73 6.39
N GLY A 21 4.89 -19.66 6.49
CA GLY A 21 5.33 -18.37 7.04
C GLY A 21 6.25 -17.57 6.13
N ARG A 22 6.81 -16.49 6.69
CA ARG A 22 7.53 -15.47 5.93
C ARG A 22 8.90 -15.90 5.40
N GLU A 23 9.52 -16.94 5.98
CA GLU A 23 10.88 -17.32 5.63
C GLU A 23 10.98 -18.26 4.44
N HIS A 24 10.01 -19.13 4.28
CA HIS A 24 10.03 -20.15 3.21
C HIS A 24 8.61 -20.64 2.85
N GLY A 25 7.62 -19.85 3.16
CA GLY A 25 6.24 -20.21 2.89
C GLY A 25 5.78 -19.89 1.48
N VAL A 26 4.49 -20.11 1.27
CA VAL A 26 3.80 -19.79 0.02
C VAL A 26 2.45 -19.15 0.36
N SER A 27 1.96 -18.32 -0.54
CA SER A 27 0.62 -17.74 -0.42
C SER A 27 -0.04 -17.70 -1.78
N ARG A 28 -1.32 -18.03 -1.82
CA ARG A 28 -2.10 -18.06 -3.06
C ARG A 28 -3.48 -17.51 -2.81
N SER A 29 -3.97 -16.67 -3.72
CA SER A 29 -5.36 -16.24 -3.70
C SER A 29 -6.30 -17.32 -4.22
N SER A 30 -7.58 -17.25 -3.84
CA SER A 30 -8.58 -18.23 -4.23
C SER A 30 -8.79 -18.30 -5.76
N ASP A 31 -8.56 -17.19 -6.46
CA ASP A 31 -8.66 -17.13 -7.92
C ASP A 31 -7.35 -17.44 -8.65
N GLY A 32 -6.25 -17.66 -7.91
CA GLY A 32 -4.94 -17.95 -8.46
C GLY A 32 -4.18 -16.75 -9.04
N HIS A 33 -4.75 -15.54 -9.00
CA HIS A 33 -4.07 -14.36 -9.53
C HIS A 33 -2.88 -13.94 -8.67
N LEU A 34 -2.90 -14.22 -7.37
CA LEU A 34 -1.74 -14.11 -6.51
C LEU A 34 -1.24 -15.53 -6.21
N ASP A 35 0.00 -15.81 -6.57
CA ASP A 35 0.64 -17.12 -6.35
C ASP A 35 2.13 -16.88 -6.14
N ILE A 36 2.54 -16.81 -4.87
CA ILE A 36 3.88 -16.34 -4.51
C ILE A 36 4.58 -17.29 -3.56
N LYS A 37 5.90 -17.25 -3.64
CA LYS A 37 6.81 -17.84 -2.67
C LYS A 37 7.38 -16.75 -1.79
N LEU A 38 7.67 -17.09 -0.54
CA LEU A 38 8.24 -16.18 0.44
C LEU A 38 9.64 -16.61 0.80
N SER A 39 10.53 -15.65 0.95
CA SER A 39 11.91 -15.85 1.36
C SER A 39 12.36 -14.76 2.31
N THR A 40 13.31 -15.09 3.19
CA THR A 40 13.90 -14.08 4.07
C THR A 40 14.72 -13.09 3.24
N PRO A 41 14.48 -11.77 3.40
CA PRO A 41 15.27 -10.76 2.69
C PRO A 41 16.78 -10.91 2.96
N GLY A 42 17.57 -10.71 1.90
CA GLY A 42 19.04 -10.82 1.99
C GLY A 42 19.60 -12.23 1.91
N THR A 43 18.75 -13.23 1.74
CA THR A 43 19.18 -14.63 1.53
C THR A 43 19.19 -14.97 0.03
N ALA A 44 19.67 -16.17 -0.29
CA ALA A 44 19.67 -16.66 -1.68
C ALA A 44 18.28 -17.07 -2.18
N GLY A 45 17.25 -17.07 -1.33
CA GLY A 45 15.89 -17.40 -1.72
C GLY A 45 15.31 -16.40 -2.73
N GLU A 46 14.50 -16.90 -3.66
CA GLU A 46 13.94 -16.12 -4.77
C GLU A 46 12.54 -15.59 -4.50
N GLY A 47 11.99 -15.81 -3.30
CA GLY A 47 10.65 -15.37 -2.95
C GLY A 47 10.57 -13.89 -2.62
N THR A 48 9.35 -13.41 -2.58
CA THR A 48 9.04 -12.07 -2.06
C THR A 48 8.93 -12.11 -0.52
N ASN A 49 8.45 -11.04 0.08
CA ASN A 49 8.28 -10.94 1.53
C ASN A 49 7.08 -10.05 1.86
N PRO A 50 6.60 -10.08 3.11
CA PRO A 50 5.43 -9.28 3.50
C PRO A 50 5.59 -7.78 3.30
N GLU A 51 6.80 -7.24 3.47
CA GLU A 51 7.05 -5.81 3.32
C GLU A 51 6.93 -5.37 1.86
N GLN A 52 7.42 -6.20 0.92
CA GLN A 52 7.23 -5.94 -0.52
C GLN A 52 5.76 -6.03 -0.92
N LEU A 53 5.03 -7.00 -0.38
CA LEU A 53 3.60 -7.15 -0.66
C LEU A 53 2.80 -5.96 -0.13
N PHE A 54 3.13 -5.52 1.08
CA PHE A 54 2.52 -4.31 1.66
C PHE A 54 2.80 -3.09 0.79
N ALA A 55 4.05 -2.89 0.40
CA ALA A 55 4.47 -1.76 -0.43
C ALA A 55 3.74 -1.77 -1.78
N ALA A 56 3.67 -2.91 -2.45
CA ALA A 56 3.01 -3.04 -3.75
C ALA A 56 1.50 -2.80 -3.65
N GLY A 57 0.84 -3.43 -2.69
CA GLY A 57 -0.60 -3.27 -2.50
C GLY A 57 -0.98 -1.84 -2.12
N TRP A 58 -0.22 -1.23 -1.22
CA TRP A 58 -0.49 0.13 -0.76
C TRP A 58 -0.24 1.16 -1.86
N SER A 59 0.88 1.07 -2.58
CA SER A 59 1.17 2.02 -3.66
C SER A 59 0.14 1.94 -4.79
N ALA A 60 -0.29 0.75 -5.16
CA ALA A 60 -1.36 0.58 -6.15
C ALA A 60 -2.68 1.20 -5.67
N CYS A 61 -3.04 0.95 -4.42
CA CYS A 61 -4.24 1.52 -3.81
C CYS A 61 -4.17 3.05 -3.73
N PHE A 62 -3.01 3.58 -3.32
CA PHE A 62 -2.82 5.03 -3.22
C PHE A 62 -2.90 5.71 -4.60
N GLU A 63 -2.30 5.12 -5.62
CA GLU A 63 -2.39 5.65 -6.98
C GLU A 63 -3.84 5.64 -7.48
N GLY A 64 -4.60 4.59 -7.16
CA GLY A 64 -6.05 4.56 -7.41
C GLY A 64 -6.78 5.70 -6.72
N ALA A 65 -6.43 6.00 -5.47
CA ALA A 65 -7.00 7.12 -4.73
C ALA A 65 -6.64 8.47 -5.36
N LEU A 66 -5.42 8.64 -5.84
CA LEU A 66 -5.02 9.83 -6.59
C LEU A 66 -5.91 10.02 -7.83
N GLY A 67 -6.20 8.94 -8.55
CA GLY A 67 -7.09 8.98 -9.71
C GLY A 67 -8.50 9.42 -9.35
N ILE A 68 -9.04 8.92 -8.24
CA ILE A 68 -10.37 9.31 -7.77
C ILE A 68 -10.41 10.81 -7.42
N VAL A 69 -9.43 11.28 -6.65
CA VAL A 69 -9.35 12.68 -6.24
C VAL A 69 -9.16 13.61 -7.44
N ALA A 70 -8.27 13.23 -8.36
CA ALA A 70 -8.03 13.98 -9.59
C ALA A 70 -9.33 14.08 -10.42
N GLY A 71 -10.06 12.97 -10.55
CA GLY A 71 -11.34 12.95 -11.28
C GLY A 71 -12.38 13.90 -10.69
N LYS A 72 -12.46 14.00 -9.36
CA LYS A 72 -13.36 14.93 -8.69
C LYS A 72 -13.01 16.39 -8.96
N LYS A 73 -11.75 16.68 -9.23
CA LYS A 73 -11.26 18.03 -9.57
C LYS A 73 -11.17 18.27 -11.08
N HIS A 74 -11.64 17.31 -11.89
CA HIS A 74 -11.56 17.36 -13.36
C HIS A 74 -10.12 17.50 -13.85
N VAL A 75 -9.18 16.87 -13.14
CA VAL A 75 -7.76 16.83 -13.50
C VAL A 75 -7.42 15.43 -14.00
N LYS A 76 -6.71 15.36 -15.12
CA LYS A 76 -6.20 14.09 -15.62
C LYS A 76 -4.79 13.87 -15.06
N LEU A 77 -4.57 12.75 -14.39
CA LEU A 77 -3.22 12.38 -13.97
C LEU A 77 -2.35 12.07 -15.19
N PRO A 78 -1.09 12.56 -15.21
CA PRO A 78 -0.14 12.16 -16.24
C PRO A 78 0.08 10.65 -16.25
N GLU A 79 0.32 10.07 -17.43
CA GLU A 79 0.59 8.63 -17.54
C GLU A 79 1.85 8.21 -16.80
N ALA A 80 2.81 9.13 -16.66
CA ALA A 80 4.07 8.88 -15.94
C ALA A 80 3.93 9.00 -14.42
N THR A 81 2.72 9.18 -13.88
CA THR A 81 2.49 9.17 -12.44
C THR A 81 2.97 7.84 -11.85
N ALA A 82 3.78 7.93 -10.81
CA ALA A 82 4.39 6.75 -10.21
C ALA A 82 4.55 6.93 -8.71
N ILE A 83 4.60 5.81 -8.00
CA ILE A 83 4.85 5.79 -6.55
C ILE A 83 5.97 4.80 -6.28
N ASP A 84 7.03 5.29 -5.65
CA ASP A 84 8.08 4.44 -5.10
C ASP A 84 7.84 4.31 -3.61
N ALA A 85 7.42 3.13 -3.19
CA ALA A 85 7.09 2.84 -1.79
C ALA A 85 8.26 2.17 -1.10
N GLU A 86 8.55 2.61 0.12
CA GLU A 86 9.55 2.01 0.99
C GLU A 86 8.86 1.60 2.28
N VAL A 87 8.97 0.33 2.65
CA VAL A 87 8.40 -0.21 3.89
C VAL A 87 9.51 -0.87 4.66
N ASP A 88 9.75 -0.37 5.86
CA ASP A 88 10.77 -0.91 6.76
C ASP A 88 10.15 -1.89 7.75
N LEU A 89 10.79 -3.03 7.93
CA LEU A 89 10.60 -3.85 9.11
C LEU A 89 11.64 -3.39 10.14
N ALA A 90 11.16 -2.80 11.22
CA ALA A 90 12.01 -2.25 12.28
C ALA A 90 11.69 -2.94 13.61
N ALA A 91 12.53 -2.71 14.60
CA ALA A 91 12.31 -3.23 15.93
C ALA A 91 12.83 -2.24 16.97
N ASP A 92 12.13 -2.17 18.08
CA ASP A 92 12.56 -1.49 19.30
C ASP A 92 12.34 -2.42 20.50
N ARG A 93 12.44 -1.88 21.72
CA ARG A 93 12.23 -2.70 22.93
C ARG A 93 10.82 -3.29 23.04
N ASN A 94 9.84 -2.77 22.30
CA ASN A 94 8.46 -3.26 22.30
C ASN A 94 8.21 -4.33 21.21
N GLY A 95 9.23 -4.63 20.37
CA GLY A 95 9.13 -5.65 19.34
C GLY A 95 9.19 -5.06 17.92
N PHE A 96 8.75 -5.85 16.97
CA PHE A 96 8.75 -5.47 15.55
C PHE A 96 7.62 -4.49 15.22
N PHE A 97 7.92 -3.56 14.31
CA PHE A 97 6.92 -2.63 13.79
C PHE A 97 7.29 -2.22 12.36
N LEU A 98 6.34 -1.56 11.69
CA LEU A 98 6.54 -1.04 10.33
C LEU A 98 6.64 0.48 10.37
N GLN A 99 7.47 1.03 9.50
CA GLN A 99 7.48 2.44 9.15
C GLN A 99 7.67 2.55 7.65
N ALA A 100 7.25 3.66 7.05
CA ALA A 100 7.16 3.69 5.60
C ALA A 100 7.30 5.09 5.01
N ARG A 101 7.59 5.13 3.71
CA ARG A 101 7.62 6.33 2.88
C ARG A 101 6.94 6.03 1.55
N LEU A 102 6.06 6.92 1.12
CA LEU A 102 5.57 6.93 -0.25
C LEU A 102 6.18 8.13 -0.96
N ASN A 103 6.94 7.87 -1.99
CA ASN A 103 7.55 8.89 -2.84
C ASN A 103 6.71 8.97 -4.11
N ILE A 104 5.94 10.06 -4.24
CA ILE A 104 4.93 10.21 -5.28
C ILE A 104 5.44 11.17 -6.34
N SER A 105 5.43 10.75 -7.60
CA SER A 105 5.83 11.54 -8.75
C SER A 105 4.63 11.79 -9.65
N ILE A 106 4.30 13.06 -9.89
CA ILE A 106 3.22 13.47 -10.79
C ILE A 106 3.82 14.48 -11.78
N PRO A 107 4.66 14.02 -12.72
CA PRO A 107 5.42 14.92 -13.58
C PRO A 107 4.51 15.72 -14.51
N GLY A 108 4.83 17.01 -14.66
CA GLY A 108 4.07 17.89 -15.54
C GLY A 108 2.83 18.53 -14.94
N LEU A 109 2.44 18.11 -13.72
CA LEU A 109 1.33 18.75 -13.03
C LEU A 109 1.85 19.89 -12.15
N ASP A 110 1.06 20.96 -12.03
CA ASP A 110 1.37 22.06 -11.11
C ASP A 110 1.63 21.52 -9.71
N ARG A 111 2.72 21.97 -9.08
CA ARG A 111 3.17 21.37 -7.81
C ARG A 111 2.19 21.61 -6.67
N VAL A 112 1.54 22.78 -6.63
CA VAL A 112 0.53 23.06 -5.58
C VAL A 112 -0.66 22.12 -5.73
N LEU A 113 -1.14 21.95 -6.95
CA LEU A 113 -2.25 21.04 -7.25
C LEU A 113 -1.85 19.60 -6.96
N ALA A 114 -0.64 19.19 -7.35
CA ALA A 114 -0.14 17.83 -7.06
C ALA A 114 -0.12 17.56 -5.56
N GLN A 115 0.33 18.51 -4.76
CA GLN A 115 0.34 18.36 -3.30
C GLN A 115 -1.08 18.24 -2.72
N GLU A 116 -2.02 19.01 -3.24
CA GLU A 116 -3.43 18.88 -2.84
C GLU A 116 -3.98 17.48 -3.12
N LEU A 117 -3.65 16.92 -4.30
CA LEU A 117 -4.07 15.56 -4.64
C LEU A 117 -3.48 14.53 -3.69
N VAL A 118 -2.19 14.66 -3.36
CA VAL A 118 -1.50 13.77 -2.42
C VAL A 118 -2.16 13.85 -1.03
N ASP A 119 -2.44 15.06 -0.55
CA ASP A 119 -3.06 15.26 0.76
C ASP A 119 -4.45 14.63 0.83
N GLU A 120 -5.27 14.82 -0.19
CA GLU A 120 -6.61 14.24 -0.23
C GLU A 120 -6.59 12.71 -0.44
N ALA A 121 -5.63 12.20 -1.20
CA ALA A 121 -5.48 10.77 -1.42
C ALA A 121 -5.21 10.00 -0.12
N GLN A 122 -4.51 10.62 0.84
CA GLN A 122 -4.28 10.02 2.16
C GLN A 122 -5.58 9.70 2.89
N ASN A 123 -6.62 10.50 2.68
CA ASN A 123 -7.93 10.32 3.31
C ASN A 123 -8.87 9.45 2.47
N THR A 124 -8.49 9.12 1.24
CA THR A 124 -9.28 8.36 0.29
C THR A 124 -8.80 6.91 0.19
N CYS A 125 -7.48 6.71 0.22
CA CYS A 125 -6.87 5.37 0.11
C CYS A 125 -7.22 4.51 1.33
N PRO A 126 -7.87 3.35 1.14
CA PRO A 126 -8.21 2.46 2.25
C PRO A 126 -6.99 1.98 3.05
N TYR A 127 -5.85 1.71 2.40
CA TYR A 127 -4.63 1.33 3.09
C TYR A 127 -4.11 2.48 3.98
N SER A 128 -4.05 3.70 3.45
CA SER A 128 -3.61 4.85 4.24
C SER A 128 -4.53 5.11 5.43
N LYS A 129 -5.83 4.94 5.24
CA LYS A 129 -6.80 5.05 6.33
C LYS A 129 -6.59 3.97 7.39
N ALA A 130 -6.29 2.74 6.95
CA ALA A 130 -6.09 1.59 7.86
C ALA A 130 -4.88 1.77 8.78
N ILE A 131 -3.83 2.42 8.30
CA ILE A 131 -2.57 2.58 9.04
C ILE A 131 -2.42 3.93 9.74
N LYS A 132 -3.33 4.87 9.48
CA LYS A 132 -3.27 6.22 10.04
C LYS A 132 -3.25 6.17 11.57
N GLY A 133 -2.29 6.91 12.15
CA GLY A 133 -2.14 6.98 13.60
C GLY A 133 -1.43 5.77 14.21
N ASN A 134 -1.09 4.76 13.41
CA ASN A 134 -0.42 3.55 13.90
C ASN A 134 0.95 3.34 13.26
N VAL A 135 1.06 3.58 11.95
CA VAL A 135 2.33 3.47 11.23
C VAL A 135 2.87 4.87 10.94
N ASN A 136 4.16 5.08 11.24
CA ASN A 136 4.83 6.33 10.89
C ASN A 136 5.09 6.36 9.39
N VAL A 137 4.44 7.29 8.70
CA VAL A 137 4.51 7.40 7.23
C VAL A 137 4.94 8.81 6.85
N GLN A 138 5.88 8.87 5.89
CA GLN A 138 6.20 10.11 5.19
C GLN A 138 5.64 10.04 3.77
N TYR A 139 4.84 11.04 3.38
CA TYR A 139 4.35 11.19 2.02
C TYR A 139 5.15 12.31 1.36
N ASN A 140 5.95 11.95 0.36
CA ASN A 140 6.86 12.88 -0.31
C ASN A 140 6.42 13.07 -1.76
N LEU A 141 6.15 14.31 -2.14
CA LEU A 141 5.99 14.68 -3.53
C LEU A 141 7.38 14.94 -4.10
N VAL A 142 7.79 14.12 -5.04
CA VAL A 142 9.13 14.18 -5.64
C VAL A 142 9.13 14.65 -7.08
#